data_0f4c698bb125b659cc2076bf8e0f9ead
#
_entry.id   0f4c698bb125b659cc2076bf8e0f9ead
#
_cell.length_a   1.000
_cell.length_b   1.000
_cell.length_c   1.000
_cell.angle_alpha   90.00
_cell.angle_beta   90.00
_cell.angle_gamma   90.00
#
_symmetry.space_group_name_H-M   'P 1'
#
loop_
_entity.id
_entity.type
_entity.pdbx_description
1 polymer ?
#
loop_
_entity_poly.entity_id
_entity_poly.type
_entity_poly.pdbx_seq_one_letter_code
_entity_poly.pdbx_strand_id
1 'polypeptide(L)'
;MGQIRVPRKGVTPSELANVLSRRLGGGFEVAADDGTVIVRRSPLSAAVVRIRNAPGATVFRVRGAGVPLVSLGTSRAVADALRKSPEFRGV
;
A
#
# COMPACT_ATOMS: atom_id res chain seq x y z
N MET A 1 -4.78 -8.11 -4.85
CA MET A 1 -4.47 -9.42 -4.31
C MET A 1 -2.99 -9.72 -4.26
N GLY A 2 -2.26 -8.95 -3.65
CA GLY A 2 -0.86 -9.21 -3.47
C GLY A 2 -0.51 -9.20 -2.00
N GLN A 3 0.49 -9.96 -1.66
CA GLN A 3 1.08 -9.95 -0.35
C GLN A 3 2.56 -9.65 -0.54
N ILE A 4 3.04 -8.60 0.14
CA ILE A 4 4.40 -8.13 -0.02
C ILE A 4 5.06 -8.15 1.35
N ARG A 5 6.13 -8.90 1.48
CA ARG A 5 6.90 -8.99 2.71
C ARG A 5 8.14 -8.11 2.58
N VAL A 6 8.32 -7.22 3.53
CA VAL A 6 9.50 -6.34 3.57
C VAL A 6 10.32 -6.62 4.81
N PRO A 7 11.66 -6.57 4.72
CA PRO A 7 12.54 -6.90 5.84
C PRO A 7 12.69 -5.74 6.83
N ARG A 8 11.61 -5.04 7.11
CA ARG A 8 11.60 -3.91 8.02
C ARG A 8 10.48 -4.06 9.01
N LYS A 9 10.79 -3.96 10.29
CA LYS A 9 9.82 -4.07 11.37
C LYS A 9 9.13 -2.73 11.64
N GLY A 10 7.92 -2.80 12.16
CA GLY A 10 7.28 -1.65 12.76
C GLY A 10 6.85 -0.56 11.78
N VAL A 11 6.58 -0.92 10.54
CA VAL A 11 6.03 0.05 9.58
C VAL A 11 4.64 0.46 10.06
N THR A 12 4.44 1.77 10.23
CA THR A 12 3.15 2.31 10.68
C THR A 12 2.29 2.69 9.48
N PRO A 13 0.96 2.78 9.66
CA PRO A 13 0.09 3.27 8.59
C PRO A 13 0.47 4.66 8.09
N SER A 14 0.86 5.56 9.00
CA SER A 14 1.29 6.91 8.61
C SER A 14 2.53 6.89 7.74
N GLU A 15 3.51 6.09 8.10
CA GLU A 15 4.74 5.94 7.32
C GLU A 15 4.43 5.37 5.93
N LEU A 16 3.62 4.33 5.88
CA LEU A 16 3.21 3.72 4.63
C LEU A 16 2.46 4.72 3.75
N ALA A 17 1.54 5.48 4.33
CA ALA A 17 0.79 6.48 3.59
C ALA A 17 1.71 7.55 2.99
N ASN A 18 2.69 8.01 3.76
CA ASN A 18 3.65 9.00 3.28
C ASN A 18 4.48 8.47 2.11
N VAL A 19 4.96 7.25 2.22
CA VAL A 19 5.75 6.62 1.15
C VAL A 19 4.89 6.46 -0.11
N LEU A 20 3.68 5.95 0.03
CA LEU A 20 2.79 5.77 -1.11
C LEU A 20 2.43 7.09 -1.77
N SER A 21 2.17 8.13 -0.98
CA SER A 21 1.88 9.47 -1.54
C SER A 21 3.02 9.98 -2.40
N ARG A 22 4.26 9.75 -1.97
CA ARG A 22 5.43 10.19 -2.74
C ARG A 22 5.65 9.33 -3.98
N ARG A 23 5.41 8.02 -3.87
CA ARG A 23 5.71 7.11 -4.97
C ARG A 23 4.63 7.08 -6.04
N LEU A 24 3.37 7.25 -5.65
CA LEU A 24 2.25 7.19 -6.59
C LEU A 24 1.96 8.53 -7.26
N GLY A 25 2.35 9.63 -6.66
CA GLY A 25 2.15 10.95 -7.22
C GLY A 25 0.75 11.50 -7.03
N GLY A 26 0.46 12.62 -7.68
CA GLY A 26 -0.72 13.43 -7.41
C GLY A 26 -2.05 12.87 -7.93
N GLY A 27 -2.05 11.80 -8.69
CA GLY A 27 -3.29 11.20 -9.19
C GLY A 27 -3.98 10.27 -8.21
N PHE A 28 -3.45 10.16 -6.98
CA PHE A 28 -3.96 9.24 -5.98
C PHE A 28 -4.19 9.96 -4.66
N GLU A 29 -5.28 9.62 -4.00
CA GLU A 29 -5.51 10.04 -2.61
C GLU A 29 -5.08 8.89 -1.70
N VAL A 30 -4.27 9.19 -0.70
CA VAL A 30 -3.77 8.19 0.24
C VAL A 30 -4.16 8.62 1.64
N ALA A 31 -4.82 7.73 2.37
CA ALA A 31 -5.24 7.99 3.75
C ALA A 31 -4.89 6.81 4.64
N ALA A 32 -4.38 7.11 5.83
CA ALA A 32 -4.12 6.10 6.85
C ALA A 32 -5.32 6.01 7.77
N ASP A 33 -5.69 4.80 8.12
CA ASP A 33 -6.76 4.51 9.04
C ASP A 33 -6.39 3.23 9.78
N ASP A 34 -6.57 3.23 11.06
CA ASP A 34 -6.39 2.14 12.03
C ASP A 34 -5.86 0.80 11.46
N GLY A 35 -4.56 0.72 11.26
CA GLY A 35 -3.91 -0.51 10.75
C GLY A 35 -4.02 -0.72 9.25
N THR A 36 -4.64 0.21 8.53
CA THR A 36 -4.79 0.11 7.07
C THR A 36 -4.42 1.42 6.40
N VAL A 37 -4.10 1.32 5.12
CA VAL A 37 -3.93 2.49 4.25
C VAL A 37 -4.84 2.31 3.06
N ILE A 38 -5.61 3.34 2.75
CA ILE A 38 -6.53 3.33 1.63
C ILE A 38 -5.96 4.24 0.54
N VAL A 39 -5.83 3.69 -0.64
CA VAL A 39 -5.35 4.43 -1.82
C VAL A 39 -6.50 4.51 -2.81
N ARG A 40 -6.91 5.73 -3.14
CA ARG A 40 -8.03 5.96 -4.05
C ARG A 40 -7.56 6.73 -5.27
N ARG A 41 -7.84 6.20 -6.43
CA ARG A 41 -7.56 6.86 -7.70
C ARG A 41 -8.78 7.59 -8.22
N SER A 42 -9.96 7.03 -8.02
CA SER A 42 -11.23 7.59 -8.43
C SER A 42 -12.33 7.04 -7.53
N PRO A 43 -13.55 7.54 -7.59
CA PRO A 43 -14.65 6.97 -6.81
C PRO A 43 -14.89 5.48 -7.05
N LEU A 44 -14.48 4.96 -8.21
CA LEU A 44 -14.69 3.56 -8.58
C LEU A 44 -13.44 2.70 -8.45
N SER A 45 -12.26 3.29 -8.20
CA SER A 45 -11.01 2.57 -8.22
C SER A 45 -10.22 2.89 -6.95
N ALA A 46 -10.04 1.90 -6.11
CA ALA A 46 -9.30 2.04 -4.85
C ALA A 46 -8.57 0.75 -4.51
N ALA A 47 -7.63 0.85 -3.61
CA ALA A 47 -6.95 -0.29 -3.03
C ALA A 47 -6.84 -0.10 -1.52
N VAL A 48 -6.85 -1.20 -0.80
CA VAL A 48 -6.66 -1.21 0.64
C VAL A 48 -5.41 -2.01 0.94
N VAL A 49 -4.51 -1.43 1.72
CA VAL A 49 -3.30 -2.09 2.16
C VAL A 49 -3.44 -2.35 3.66
N ARG A 50 -3.41 -3.61 4.06
CA ARG A 50 -3.38 -3.98 5.46
C ARG A 50 -1.95 -4.26 5.88
N ILE A 51 -1.59 -3.73 7.02
CA ILE A 51 -0.26 -3.90 7.60
C ILE A 51 -0.32 -5.00 8.64
N ARG A 52 0.58 -5.97 8.52
CA ARG A 52 0.68 -7.06 9.45
C ARG A 52 2.12 -7.23 9.88
N ASN A 53 2.35 -7.30 11.17
CA ASN A 53 3.70 -7.53 11.69
C ASN A 53 4.00 -9.02 11.70
N ALA A 54 5.21 -9.37 11.26
CA ALA A 54 5.74 -10.71 11.29
C ALA A 54 7.11 -10.67 11.94
N PRO A 55 7.65 -11.82 12.42
CA PRO A 55 8.99 -11.84 13.01
C PRO A 55 10.04 -11.33 12.01
N GLY A 56 10.69 -10.23 12.35
CA GLY A 56 11.73 -9.63 11.53
C GLY A 56 11.25 -8.93 10.26
N ALA A 57 9.94 -8.76 10.08
CA ALA A 57 9.42 -8.24 8.83
C ALA A 57 8.07 -7.56 9.01
N THR A 58 7.63 -6.87 7.98
CA THR A 58 6.27 -6.36 7.87
C THR A 58 5.66 -6.93 6.58
N VAL A 59 4.42 -7.34 6.65
CA VAL A 59 3.70 -7.89 5.50
C VAL A 59 2.58 -6.92 5.13
N PHE A 60 2.57 -6.52 3.88
CA PHE A 60 1.51 -5.69 3.32
C PHE A 60 0.59 -6.56 2.49
N ARG A 61 -0.70 -6.54 2.81
CA ARG A 61 -1.71 -7.23 2.02
C ARG A 61 -2.47 -6.19 1.21
N VAL A 62 -2.28 -6.24 -0.10
CA VAL A 62 -2.89 -5.29 -1.03
C VAL A 62 -4.07 -5.96 -1.72
N ARG A 63 -5.22 -5.30 -1.69
CA ARG A 63 -6.36 -5.77 -2.45
C ARG A 63 -7.14 -4.60 -3.03
N GLY A 64 -7.81 -4.83 -4.14
CA GLY A 64 -8.68 -3.85 -4.74
C GLY A 64 -9.93 -3.61 -3.91
N ALA A 65 -10.39 -2.37 -3.84
CA ALA A 65 -11.63 -1.98 -3.19
C ALA A 65 -12.36 -1.04 -4.14
N GLY A 66 -13.55 -1.38 -4.54
CA GLY A 66 -14.30 -0.65 -5.54
C GLY A 66 -14.76 -1.59 -6.64
N VAL A 67 -14.95 -1.07 -7.85
CA VAL A 67 -15.33 -1.93 -8.99
C VAL A 67 -14.16 -2.85 -9.32
N PRO A 68 -14.36 -4.18 -9.34
CA PRO A 68 -13.23 -5.12 -9.39
C PRO A 68 -12.26 -4.94 -10.54
N LEU A 69 -12.74 -4.79 -11.75
CA LEU A 69 -11.84 -4.63 -12.89
C LEU A 69 -11.17 -3.25 -12.93
N VAL A 70 -11.86 -2.23 -12.46
CA VAL A 70 -11.33 -0.87 -12.41
C VAL A 70 -10.28 -0.76 -11.31
N SER A 71 -10.54 -1.41 -10.16
CA SER A 71 -9.64 -1.35 -9.01
C SER A 71 -8.36 -2.16 -9.19
N LEU A 72 -8.31 -3.05 -10.17
CA LEU A 72 -7.13 -3.85 -10.44
C LEU A 72 -5.92 -2.98 -10.77
N GLY A 73 -6.13 -1.92 -11.57
CA GLY A 73 -5.04 -1.00 -11.90
C GLY A 73 -4.47 -0.29 -10.69
N THR A 74 -5.34 0.14 -9.77
CA THR A 74 -4.91 0.81 -8.55
C THR A 74 -4.15 -0.16 -7.64
N SER A 75 -4.65 -1.39 -7.45
CA SER A 75 -3.96 -2.36 -6.60
C SER A 75 -2.61 -2.76 -7.19
N ARG A 76 -2.48 -2.87 -8.51
CA ARG A 76 -1.20 -3.14 -9.15
C ARG A 76 -0.21 -2.00 -8.96
N ALA A 77 -0.67 -0.76 -9.11
CA ALA A 77 0.17 0.41 -8.91
C ALA A 77 0.71 0.47 -7.48
N VAL A 78 -0.15 0.19 -6.50
CA VAL A 78 0.25 0.16 -5.10
C VAL A 78 1.25 -0.95 -4.84
N ALA A 79 0.99 -2.16 -5.31
CA ALA A 79 1.89 -3.29 -5.12
C ALA A 79 3.26 -3.01 -5.75
N ASP A 80 3.28 -2.45 -6.95
CA ASP A 80 4.50 -2.11 -7.64
C ASP A 80 5.29 -1.04 -6.90
N ALA A 81 4.61 -0.01 -6.41
CA ALA A 81 5.25 1.03 -5.61
C ALA A 81 5.89 0.47 -4.35
N LEU A 82 5.20 -0.44 -3.67
CA LEU A 82 5.72 -1.08 -2.46
C LEU A 82 6.97 -1.92 -2.75
N ARG A 83 6.95 -2.68 -3.83
CA ARG A 83 8.11 -3.51 -4.22
C ARG A 83 9.33 -2.67 -4.56
N LYS A 84 9.11 -1.49 -5.12
CA LYS A 84 10.20 -0.61 -5.56
C LYS A 84 10.63 0.41 -4.52
N SER A 85 9.97 0.47 -3.37
CA SER A 85 10.28 1.47 -2.35
C SER A 85 11.52 1.10 -1.56
N PRO A 86 12.62 1.84 -1.67
CA PRO A 86 13.82 1.56 -0.87
C PRO A 86 13.59 1.78 0.61
N GLU A 87 12.62 2.59 0.98
CA GLU A 87 12.27 2.86 2.37
C GLU A 87 11.91 1.59 3.14
N PHE A 88 11.41 0.56 2.45
CA PHE A 88 10.98 -0.68 3.09
C PHE A 88 11.97 -1.84 2.91
N ARG A 89 13.11 -1.60 2.32
CA ARG A 89 14.08 -2.67 2.05
C ARG A 89 14.98 -2.99 3.24
N GLY A 90 14.88 -2.26 4.33
CA GLY A 90 15.63 -2.55 5.54
C GLY A 90 17.11 -2.24 5.48
N VAL A 91 17.50 -1.37 4.60
CA VAL A 91 18.91 -1.01 4.43
C VAL A 91 19.21 0.30 5.11
#